data_29d4d18ee3486425fa3cc2d90fc3dc13
#
_entry.id   29d4d18ee3486425fa3cc2d90fc3dc13
#
_cell.length_a   1.000
_cell.length_b   1.000
_cell.length_c   1.000
_cell.angle_alpha   90.00
_cell.angle_beta   90.00
_cell.angle_gamma   90.00
#
_symmetry.space_group_name_H-M   'P 1'
#
loop_
_entity.id
_entity.type
_entity.pdbx_description
1 polymer ?
#
loop_
_entity_poly.entity_id
_entity_poly.type
_entity_poly.pdbx_seq_one_letter_code
_entity_poly.pdbx_strand_id
1 'polypeptide(L)'
;SADALIQAERAAGQPAAVPGVAWLEVPVGLSQPEAGRLLLAAGTDFGLAKGMPVVYGGQWLGRIGRTGSATAEVELLSGAARRTPAVLDGDRGELLRAVLEGRGGIEQPIVRWLEAKGEPVAASETYYRRGATDPPAYAALDLTLGSLVRVGDPDRGSAAWEVEFLLPAGGEGRVFVAAGAVSDTVIAEPPIQTAAASLALR
;
A
#
# COMPACT_ATOMS: atom_id res chain seq x y z
N SER A 1 -20.19 6.80 20.45
CA SER A 1 -20.32 5.36 20.66
C SER A 1 -19.15 4.63 19.99
N ALA A 2 -18.79 3.45 20.46
CA ALA A 2 -17.70 2.65 19.89
C ALA A 2 -17.93 2.37 18.39
N ASP A 3 -19.18 2.16 17.99
CA ASP A 3 -19.54 1.94 16.59
C ASP A 3 -19.27 3.17 15.70
N ALA A 4 -19.46 4.38 16.23
CA ALA A 4 -19.16 5.62 15.48
C ALA A 4 -17.64 5.81 15.28
N LEU A 5 -16.83 5.39 16.27
CA LEU A 5 -15.38 5.44 16.17
C LEU A 5 -14.88 4.43 15.12
N ILE A 6 -15.39 3.20 15.17
CA ILE A 6 -15.08 2.15 14.21
C ILE A 6 -15.47 2.55 12.77
N GLN A 7 -16.62 3.20 12.61
CA GLN A 7 -17.05 3.71 11.31
C GLN A 7 -16.19 4.89 10.84
N ALA A 8 -15.77 5.78 11.75
CA ALA A 8 -14.87 6.88 11.42
C ALA A 8 -13.46 6.39 11.06
N GLU A 9 -12.93 5.41 11.76
CA GLU A 9 -11.65 4.77 11.42
C GLU A 9 -11.72 4.03 10.08
N ARG A 10 -12.84 3.33 9.81
CA ARG A 10 -13.08 2.70 8.50
C ARG A 10 -13.15 3.73 7.38
N ALA A 11 -13.87 4.83 7.59
CA ALA A 11 -13.97 5.90 6.59
C ALA A 11 -12.63 6.61 6.34
N ALA A 12 -11.82 6.80 7.39
CA ALA A 12 -10.49 7.42 7.27
C ALA A 12 -9.48 6.55 6.52
N GLY A 13 -9.65 5.21 6.55
CA GLY A 13 -8.78 4.27 5.83
C GLY A 13 -9.28 3.89 4.43
N GLN A 14 -10.46 4.37 4.05
CA GLN A 14 -11.07 4.04 2.78
C GLN A 14 -10.40 4.80 1.63
N PRO A 15 -9.93 4.11 0.57
CA PRO A 15 -9.37 4.78 -0.59
C PRO A 15 -10.40 5.67 -1.29
N ALA A 16 -9.93 6.77 -1.89
CA ALA A 16 -10.78 7.61 -2.72
C ALA A 16 -11.32 6.83 -3.92
N ALA A 17 -12.54 7.14 -4.34
CA ALA A 17 -13.12 6.56 -5.53
C ALA A 17 -12.30 6.96 -6.77
N VAL A 18 -11.96 5.97 -7.61
CA VAL A 18 -11.22 6.16 -8.85
C VAL A 18 -12.02 5.55 -10.00
N PRO A 19 -12.33 6.30 -11.05
CA PRO A 19 -13.05 5.76 -12.20
C PRO A 19 -12.34 4.52 -12.80
N GLY A 20 -13.09 3.45 -13.03
CA GLY A 20 -12.56 2.20 -13.57
C GLY A 20 -11.79 1.33 -12.57
N VAL A 21 -11.79 1.67 -11.29
CA VAL A 21 -11.21 0.87 -10.22
C VAL A 21 -12.30 0.51 -9.21
N ALA A 22 -12.45 -0.78 -8.97
CA ALA A 22 -13.26 -1.28 -7.85
C ALA A 22 -12.35 -1.57 -6.66
N TRP A 23 -12.73 -1.09 -5.48
CA TRP A 23 -12.04 -1.41 -4.25
C TRP A 23 -12.69 -2.62 -3.58
N LEU A 24 -11.90 -3.66 -3.35
CA LEU A 24 -12.32 -4.86 -2.63
C LEU A 24 -11.80 -4.77 -1.19
N GLU A 25 -12.70 -4.71 -0.22
CA GLU A 25 -12.34 -4.77 1.19
C GLU A 25 -12.11 -6.22 1.60
N VAL A 26 -10.89 -6.54 2.02
CA VAL A 26 -10.45 -7.92 2.27
C VAL A 26 -9.90 -8.06 3.68
N PRO A 27 -10.37 -9.06 4.45
CA PRO A 27 -9.82 -9.32 5.78
C PRO A 27 -8.40 -9.88 5.69
N VAL A 28 -7.57 -9.49 6.67
CA VAL A 28 -6.23 -10.04 6.84
C VAL A 28 -6.32 -11.34 7.61
N GLY A 29 -5.87 -12.43 7.02
CA GLY A 29 -5.82 -13.74 7.67
C GLY A 29 -4.60 -13.87 8.58
N LEU A 30 -3.42 -13.47 8.09
CA LEU A 30 -2.16 -13.56 8.82
C LEU A 30 -1.29 -12.35 8.52
N SER A 31 -0.73 -11.76 9.56
CA SER A 31 0.28 -10.71 9.45
C SER A 31 1.51 -11.13 10.24
N GLN A 32 2.63 -11.29 9.55
CA GLN A 32 3.93 -11.64 10.11
C GLN A 32 4.97 -10.63 9.63
N PRO A 33 5.02 -9.44 10.24
CA PRO A 33 5.94 -8.37 9.81
C PRO A 33 7.40 -8.81 9.83
N GLU A 34 7.79 -9.58 10.83
CA GLU A 34 9.15 -10.12 11.00
C GLU A 34 9.56 -11.07 9.85
N ALA A 35 8.59 -11.74 9.24
CA ALA A 35 8.79 -12.59 8.07
C ALA A 35 8.51 -11.86 6.75
N GLY A 36 8.12 -10.58 6.78
CA GLY A 36 7.72 -9.81 5.61
C GLY A 36 6.49 -10.38 4.90
N ARG A 37 5.59 -11.05 5.63
CA ARG A 37 4.43 -11.76 5.08
C ARG A 37 3.12 -11.16 5.51
N LEU A 38 2.24 -10.97 4.54
CA LEU A 38 0.84 -10.60 4.74
C LEU A 38 -0.03 -11.52 3.90
N LEU A 39 -0.89 -12.29 4.55
CA LEU A 39 -1.81 -13.20 3.91
C LEU A 39 -3.24 -12.68 4.07
N LEU A 40 -3.95 -12.57 2.97
CA LEU A 40 -5.35 -12.16 2.93
C LEU A 40 -6.28 -13.38 2.99
N ALA A 41 -7.41 -13.24 3.67
CA ALA A 41 -8.44 -14.28 3.79
C ALA A 41 -9.45 -14.22 2.62
N ALA A 42 -8.97 -13.96 1.43
CA ALA A 42 -9.71 -14.04 0.16
C ALA A 42 -8.72 -14.33 -0.96
N GLY A 43 -9.20 -14.94 -2.03
CA GLY A 43 -8.40 -15.32 -3.18
C GLY A 43 -9.12 -15.12 -4.50
N THR A 44 -8.85 -15.98 -5.46
CA THR A 44 -9.45 -15.90 -6.81
C THR A 44 -10.97 -16.01 -6.80
N ASP A 45 -11.56 -16.73 -5.84
CA ASP A 45 -13.02 -16.87 -5.71
C ASP A 45 -13.70 -15.53 -5.38
N PHE A 46 -12.95 -14.59 -4.81
CA PHE A 46 -13.40 -13.21 -4.54
C PHE A 46 -12.94 -12.21 -5.62
N GLY A 47 -12.25 -12.65 -6.64
CA GLY A 47 -11.76 -11.82 -7.75
C GLY A 47 -10.37 -11.25 -7.54
N LEU A 48 -9.60 -11.72 -6.54
CA LEU A 48 -8.22 -11.28 -6.38
C LEU A 48 -7.32 -11.90 -7.45
N ALA A 49 -6.44 -11.09 -8.01
CA ALA A 49 -5.48 -11.53 -9.02
C ALA A 49 -4.09 -10.94 -8.74
N LYS A 50 -3.07 -11.63 -9.24
CA LYS A 50 -1.68 -11.18 -9.15
C LYS A 50 -1.51 -9.77 -9.74
N GLY A 51 -0.73 -8.94 -9.05
CA GLY A 51 -0.40 -7.58 -9.46
C GLY A 51 -1.36 -6.50 -8.96
N MET A 52 -2.52 -6.87 -8.41
CA MET A 52 -3.46 -5.89 -7.84
C MET A 52 -2.82 -5.15 -6.66
N PRO A 53 -2.88 -3.80 -6.63
CA PRO A 53 -2.39 -3.02 -5.51
C PRO A 53 -3.19 -3.26 -4.23
N VAL A 54 -2.49 -3.26 -3.09
CA VAL A 54 -3.07 -3.44 -1.76
C VAL A 54 -2.78 -2.21 -0.91
N VAL A 55 -3.82 -1.62 -0.32
CA VAL A 55 -3.77 -0.38 0.45
C VAL A 55 -4.28 -0.62 1.87
N TYR A 56 -3.65 0.02 2.85
CA TYR A 56 -4.08 0.04 4.24
C TYR A 56 -3.84 1.42 4.86
N GLY A 57 -4.85 1.98 5.51
CA GLY A 57 -4.72 3.29 6.15
C GLY A 57 -4.32 4.42 5.19
N GLY A 58 -4.74 4.36 3.93
CA GLY A 58 -4.32 5.30 2.89
C GLY A 58 -2.93 5.03 2.32
N GLN A 59 -2.20 4.07 2.85
CA GLN A 59 -0.84 3.73 2.45
C GLN A 59 -0.82 2.51 1.52
N TRP A 60 -0.05 2.59 0.45
CA TRP A 60 0.18 1.46 -0.44
C TRP A 60 1.15 0.45 0.20
N LEU A 61 0.66 -0.75 0.48
CA LEU A 61 1.46 -1.81 1.11
C LEU A 61 2.28 -2.63 0.13
N GLY A 62 1.76 -2.86 -1.05
CA GLY A 62 2.35 -3.74 -2.03
C GLY A 62 1.34 -4.22 -3.05
N ARG A 63 1.58 -5.40 -3.61
CA ARG A 63 0.73 -6.02 -4.63
C ARG A 63 0.45 -7.47 -4.29
N ILE A 64 -0.65 -7.98 -4.79
CA ILE A 64 -0.91 -9.41 -4.76
C ILE A 64 0.18 -10.15 -5.54
N GLY A 65 0.92 -11.03 -4.87
CA GLY A 65 1.99 -11.84 -5.47
C GLY A 65 1.52 -13.22 -5.88
N ARG A 66 0.87 -13.92 -4.96
CA ARG A 66 0.31 -15.27 -5.19
C ARG A 66 -1.14 -15.31 -4.77
N THR A 67 -1.92 -16.12 -5.48
CA THR A 67 -3.33 -16.36 -5.15
C THR A 67 -3.62 -17.83 -5.13
N GLY A 68 -4.35 -18.27 -4.11
CA GLY A 68 -5.12 -19.49 -4.10
C GLY A 68 -6.61 -19.18 -4.30
N SER A 69 -7.49 -20.17 -4.20
CA SER A 69 -8.93 -19.96 -4.31
C SER A 69 -9.46 -19.04 -3.20
N ALA A 70 -9.08 -19.30 -1.95
CA ALA A 70 -9.59 -18.63 -0.75
C ALA A 70 -8.56 -17.72 -0.04
N THR A 71 -7.35 -17.62 -0.54
CA THR A 71 -6.28 -16.82 0.09
C THR A 71 -5.42 -16.12 -0.96
N ALA A 72 -4.82 -15.01 -0.57
CA ALA A 72 -3.82 -14.32 -1.38
C ALA A 72 -2.66 -13.82 -0.53
N GLU A 73 -1.44 -13.91 -1.04
CA GLU A 73 -0.24 -13.39 -0.41
C GLU A 73 0.13 -12.04 -1.01
N VAL A 74 0.40 -11.05 -0.16
CA VAL A 74 0.84 -9.73 -0.57
C VAL A 74 2.36 -9.69 -0.61
N GLU A 75 2.91 -9.28 -1.75
CA GLU A 75 4.31 -8.89 -1.88
C GLU A 75 4.47 -7.47 -1.36
N LEU A 76 4.98 -7.34 -0.14
CA LEU A 76 5.14 -6.06 0.55
C LEU A 76 6.25 -5.21 -0.09
N LEU A 77 6.05 -3.89 -0.11
CA LEU A 77 7.08 -2.93 -0.54
C LEU A 77 8.29 -2.92 0.42
N SER A 78 8.06 -3.24 1.70
CA SER A 78 9.12 -3.42 2.70
C SER A 78 9.92 -4.70 2.53
N GLY A 79 9.51 -5.61 1.63
CA GLY A 79 10.18 -6.88 1.40
C GLY A 79 11.65 -6.73 1.02
N ALA A 80 12.51 -7.65 1.46
CA ALA A 80 13.95 -7.59 1.25
C ALA A 80 14.31 -7.46 -0.24
N ALA A 81 15.27 -6.58 -0.54
CA ALA A 81 15.76 -6.28 -1.88
C ALA A 81 14.70 -5.74 -2.87
N ARG A 82 13.51 -5.41 -2.41
CA ARG A 82 12.49 -4.80 -3.26
C ARG A 82 12.87 -3.34 -3.52
N ARG A 83 12.77 -2.93 -4.78
CA ARG A 83 13.01 -1.56 -5.22
C ARG A 83 11.77 -1.02 -5.92
N THR A 84 11.27 0.11 -5.45
CA THR A 84 10.05 0.72 -5.96
C THR A 84 10.33 2.17 -6.32
N PRO A 85 10.05 2.60 -7.57
CA PRO A 85 10.12 4.01 -7.93
C PRO A 85 9.17 4.84 -7.08
N ALA A 86 9.65 5.97 -6.59
CA ALA A 86 8.90 6.88 -5.73
C ALA A 86 9.12 8.33 -6.14
N VAL A 87 8.28 9.21 -5.63
CA VAL A 87 8.40 10.65 -5.76
C VAL A 87 8.30 11.26 -4.37
N LEU A 88 9.18 12.19 -4.05
CA LEU A 88 9.20 12.92 -2.78
C LEU A 88 8.94 14.39 -3.03
N ASP A 89 8.37 15.06 -2.04
CA ASP A 89 8.32 16.52 -2.02
C ASP A 89 9.68 17.08 -1.58
N GLY A 90 10.21 18.00 -2.35
CA GLY A 90 11.44 18.70 -2.02
C GLY A 90 11.20 19.98 -1.21
N ASP A 91 12.22 20.44 -0.51
CA ASP A 91 12.20 21.63 0.37
C ASP A 91 11.88 22.94 -0.35
N ARG A 92 12.00 22.95 -1.69
CA ARG A 92 11.67 24.10 -2.56
C ARG A 92 10.38 23.94 -3.35
N GLY A 93 9.57 22.91 -2.99
CA GLY A 93 8.33 22.59 -3.68
C GLY A 93 8.50 21.81 -4.98
N GLU A 94 9.72 21.33 -5.29
CA GLU A 94 9.97 20.46 -6.42
C GLU A 94 9.61 19.00 -6.10
N LEU A 95 9.41 18.20 -7.14
CA LEU A 95 9.24 16.76 -7.00
C LEU A 95 10.57 16.05 -7.24
N LEU A 96 11.06 15.34 -6.24
CA LEU A 96 12.31 14.58 -6.28
C LEU A 96 12.05 13.14 -6.69
N ARG A 97 12.75 12.66 -7.71
CA ARG A 97 12.73 11.24 -8.06
C ARG A 97 13.53 10.41 -7.07
N ALA A 98 12.90 9.36 -6.59
CA ALA A 98 13.46 8.50 -5.56
C ALA A 98 13.23 7.02 -5.85
N VAL A 99 13.89 6.18 -5.06
CA VAL A 99 13.67 4.75 -4.99
C VAL A 99 13.45 4.37 -3.54
N LEU A 100 12.34 3.70 -3.29
CA LEU A 100 12.07 3.02 -2.02
C LEU A 100 12.76 1.65 -2.05
N GLU A 101 13.63 1.38 -1.09
CA GLU A 101 14.33 0.11 -0.94
C GLU A 101 13.79 -0.62 0.30
N GLY A 102 13.17 -1.78 0.08
CA GLY A 102 12.75 -2.67 1.16
C GLY A 102 13.95 -3.36 1.80
N ARG A 103 13.94 -3.44 3.11
CA ARG A 103 15.00 -4.11 3.91
C ARG A 103 14.60 -5.48 4.43
N GLY A 104 13.31 -5.77 4.40
CA GLY A 104 12.72 -7.00 4.91
C GLY A 104 12.54 -7.02 6.43
N GLY A 105 11.82 -8.02 6.92
CA GLY A 105 11.53 -8.14 8.33
C GLY A 105 10.73 -6.97 8.90
N ILE A 106 11.11 -6.53 10.08
CA ILE A 106 10.51 -5.40 10.79
C ILE A 106 11.17 -4.05 10.45
N GLU A 107 12.22 -4.06 9.64
CA GLU A 107 12.92 -2.85 9.28
C GLU A 107 12.10 -1.99 8.32
N GLN A 108 12.03 -0.69 8.61
CA GLN A 108 11.35 0.25 7.74
C GLN A 108 12.12 0.39 6.41
N PRO A 109 11.40 0.52 5.27
CA PRO A 109 12.03 0.78 3.99
C PRO A 109 12.78 2.11 4.01
N ILE A 110 13.91 2.16 3.30
CA ILE A 110 14.68 3.40 3.15
C ILE A 110 14.42 4.03 1.79
N VAL A 111 14.51 5.35 1.74
CA VAL A 111 14.36 6.11 0.52
C VAL A 111 15.70 6.70 0.12
N ARG A 112 16.06 6.50 -1.14
CA ARG A 112 17.19 7.16 -1.78
C ARG A 112 16.67 8.02 -2.91
N TRP A 113 17.01 9.32 -2.92
CA TRP A 113 16.68 10.18 -4.05
C TRP A 113 17.83 10.21 -5.05
N LEU A 114 17.44 10.29 -6.32
CA LEU A 114 18.38 10.17 -7.45
C LEU A 114 18.86 11.53 -7.95
N GLU A 115 18.24 12.61 -7.52
CA GLU A 115 18.57 13.97 -7.94
C GLU A 115 19.38 14.65 -6.84
N ALA A 116 20.54 15.21 -7.22
CA ALA A 116 21.46 15.87 -6.29
C ALA A 116 20.99 17.28 -5.85
N LYS A 117 19.79 17.71 -6.24
CA LYS A 117 19.24 19.05 -5.96
C LYS A 117 18.06 18.95 -5.02
N GLY A 118 18.14 19.70 -3.92
CA GLY A 118 17.09 19.73 -2.91
C GLY A 118 17.20 18.64 -1.87
N GLU A 119 16.52 18.81 -0.75
CA GLU A 119 16.36 17.82 0.29
C GLU A 119 14.89 17.43 0.43
N PRO A 120 14.58 16.17 0.77
CA PRO A 120 13.22 15.76 1.07
C PRO A 120 12.69 16.49 2.30
N VAL A 121 11.41 16.86 2.27
CA VAL A 121 10.72 17.42 3.44
C VAL A 121 10.35 16.29 4.38
N ALA A 122 10.69 16.41 5.66
CA ALA A 122 10.46 15.36 6.66
C ALA A 122 9.00 14.92 6.81
N ALA A 123 8.07 15.84 6.54
CA ALA A 123 6.63 15.58 6.56
C ALA A 123 6.05 15.29 5.18
N SER A 124 6.90 15.10 4.15
CA SER A 124 6.41 14.85 2.81
C SER A 124 5.83 13.45 2.69
N GLU A 125 4.84 13.32 1.85
CA GLU A 125 4.28 12.05 1.45
C GLU A 125 5.08 11.49 0.29
N THR A 126 5.29 10.18 0.32
CA THR A 126 6.01 9.46 -0.73
C THR A 126 4.99 8.81 -1.66
N TYR A 127 5.09 9.08 -2.95
CA TYR A 127 4.13 8.61 -3.94
C TYR A 127 4.76 7.59 -4.88
N TYR A 128 3.96 6.63 -5.28
CA TYR A 128 4.30 5.69 -6.34
C TYR A 128 3.99 6.29 -7.72
N ARG A 129 4.88 6.03 -8.69
CA ARG A 129 4.58 6.25 -10.11
C ARG A 129 4.25 4.92 -10.78
N ARG A 130 3.16 4.91 -11.55
CA ARG A 130 2.74 3.76 -12.34
C ARG A 130 3.87 3.23 -13.21
N GLY A 131 4.11 1.92 -13.16
CA GLY A 131 4.96 1.21 -14.11
C GLY A 131 4.31 1.04 -15.48
N ALA A 132 5.12 0.79 -16.50
CA ALA A 132 4.62 0.59 -17.87
C ALA A 132 3.70 -0.64 -18.03
N THR A 133 3.82 -1.61 -17.13
CA THR A 133 3.04 -2.86 -17.13
C THR A 133 1.73 -2.78 -16.34
N ASP A 134 1.50 -1.66 -15.64
CA ASP A 134 0.29 -1.49 -14.85
C ASP A 134 -0.94 -1.26 -15.76
N PRO A 135 -2.13 -1.77 -15.38
CA PRO A 135 -3.36 -1.45 -16.08
C PRO A 135 -3.57 0.06 -16.21
N PRO A 136 -4.09 0.55 -17.35
CA PRO A 136 -4.31 1.99 -17.56
C PRO A 136 -5.14 2.66 -16.47
N ALA A 137 -6.13 1.96 -15.90
CA ALA A 137 -6.97 2.44 -14.81
C ALA A 137 -6.17 2.82 -13.56
N TYR A 138 -5.00 2.19 -13.33
CA TYR A 138 -4.15 2.51 -12.20
C TYR A 138 -3.37 3.83 -12.34
N ALA A 139 -3.42 4.46 -13.51
CA ALA A 139 -2.80 5.79 -13.69
C ALA A 139 -3.44 6.87 -12.80
N ALA A 140 -4.71 6.69 -12.45
CA ALA A 140 -5.45 7.61 -11.58
C ALA A 140 -5.39 7.23 -10.09
N LEU A 141 -4.73 6.11 -9.73
CA LEU A 141 -4.50 5.76 -8.33
C LEU A 141 -3.43 6.67 -7.75
N ASP A 142 -3.81 7.38 -6.69
CA ASP A 142 -2.88 8.11 -5.84
C ASP A 142 -2.38 7.17 -4.75
N LEU A 143 -1.29 6.46 -5.04
CA LEU A 143 -0.74 5.45 -4.15
C LEU A 143 0.33 6.08 -3.27
N THR A 144 -0.06 6.54 -2.09
CA THR A 144 0.83 7.09 -1.07
C THR A 144 1.64 5.98 -0.41
N LEU A 145 2.96 6.12 -0.38
CA LEU A 145 3.85 5.16 0.28
C LEU A 145 4.00 5.40 1.78
N GLY A 146 3.68 6.59 2.26
CA GLY A 146 3.72 6.99 3.66
C GLY A 146 4.60 8.20 3.93
N SER A 147 4.69 8.58 5.19
CA SER A 147 5.46 9.74 5.63
C SER A 147 6.94 9.42 5.78
N LEU A 148 7.78 10.42 5.48
CA LEU A 148 9.23 10.32 5.67
C LEU A 148 9.62 10.60 7.11
N VAL A 149 10.47 9.75 7.66
CA VAL A 149 11.10 9.92 8.96
C VAL A 149 12.62 9.96 8.79
N ARG A 150 13.25 11.02 9.26
CA ARG A 150 14.70 11.10 9.25
C ARG A 150 15.28 10.26 10.39
N VAL A 151 16.20 9.35 10.04
CA VAL A 151 16.87 8.48 11.01
C VAL A 151 18.38 8.63 10.90
N GLY A 152 19.08 8.39 12.00
CA GLY A 152 20.53 8.52 12.08
C GLY A 152 20.99 9.93 12.46
N ASP A 153 22.31 10.10 12.48
CA ASP A 153 22.98 11.33 12.89
C ASP A 153 23.54 12.05 11.64
N PRO A 154 22.96 13.22 11.27
CA PRO A 154 23.43 13.97 10.10
C PRO A 154 24.87 14.47 10.25
N ASP A 155 25.31 14.76 11.48
CA ASP A 155 26.65 15.26 11.75
C ASP A 155 27.72 14.18 11.54
N ARG A 156 27.30 12.92 11.57
CA ARG A 156 28.13 11.75 11.26
C ARG A 156 27.99 11.25 9.82
N GLY A 157 27.24 11.96 8.98
CA GLY A 157 27.02 11.56 7.60
C GLY A 157 26.18 10.28 7.44
N SER A 158 25.47 9.84 8.49
CA SER A 158 24.68 8.62 8.52
C SER A 158 23.18 8.85 8.44
N ALA A 159 22.76 10.08 8.17
CA ALA A 159 21.35 10.39 8.02
C ALA A 159 20.74 9.65 6.83
N ALA A 160 19.68 8.94 7.08
CA ALA A 160 18.85 8.29 6.06
C ALA A 160 17.39 8.71 6.25
N TRP A 161 16.62 8.57 5.20
CA TRP A 161 15.18 8.75 5.25
C TRP A 161 14.51 7.39 5.21
N GLU A 162 13.64 7.13 6.18
CA GLU A 162 12.80 5.94 6.22
C GLU A 162 11.35 6.33 5.93
N VAL A 163 10.62 5.42 5.31
CA VAL A 163 9.16 5.51 5.19
C VAL A 163 8.55 4.76 6.37
N GLU A 164 7.72 5.45 7.14
CA GLU A 164 6.91 4.79 8.17
C GLU A 164 5.89 3.89 7.49
N PHE A 165 6.06 2.58 7.66
CA PHE A 165 5.28 1.55 6.99
C PHE A 165 4.44 0.78 8.01
N LEU A 166 3.12 0.96 7.94
CA LEU A 166 2.19 0.35 8.87
C LEU A 166 1.60 -0.93 8.25
N LEU A 167 1.62 -2.01 9.00
CA LEU A 167 0.97 -3.26 8.61
C LEU A 167 -0.28 -3.50 9.46
N PRO A 168 -1.36 -4.01 8.85
CA PRO A 168 -2.56 -4.37 9.58
C PRO A 168 -2.31 -5.58 10.49
N ALA A 169 -3.02 -5.63 11.60
CA ALA A 169 -3.01 -6.81 12.48
C ALA A 169 -3.67 -8.00 11.82
N GLY A 170 -3.16 -9.20 12.07
CA GLY A 170 -3.78 -10.45 11.63
C GLY A 170 -5.10 -10.70 12.35
N GLY A 171 -6.06 -11.26 11.63
CA GLY A 171 -7.38 -11.65 12.15
C GLY A 171 -8.42 -10.53 12.24
N GLU A 172 -8.03 -9.31 12.59
CA GLU A 172 -8.95 -8.17 12.76
C GLU A 172 -8.75 -7.08 11.70
N GLY A 173 -7.55 -7.00 11.12
CA GLY A 173 -7.20 -6.01 10.11
C GLY A 173 -7.93 -6.24 8.79
N ARG A 174 -8.17 -5.15 8.07
CA ARG A 174 -8.72 -5.17 6.70
C ARG A 174 -7.87 -4.31 5.80
N VAL A 175 -7.74 -4.73 4.57
CA VAL A 175 -7.05 -3.98 3.51
C VAL A 175 -8.01 -3.74 2.35
N PHE A 176 -7.66 -2.79 1.50
CA PHE A 176 -8.35 -2.55 0.25
C PHE A 176 -7.47 -2.99 -0.91
N VAL A 177 -8.07 -3.75 -1.84
CA VAL A 177 -7.39 -4.23 -3.04
C VAL A 177 -8.03 -3.56 -4.25
N ALA A 178 -7.20 -2.92 -5.08
CA ALA A 178 -7.67 -2.30 -6.31
C ALA A 178 -7.86 -3.37 -7.39
N ALA A 179 -9.11 -3.67 -7.74
CA ALA A 179 -9.43 -4.49 -8.91
C ALA A 179 -9.46 -3.60 -10.15
N GLY A 180 -8.81 -4.05 -11.23
CA GLY A 180 -8.76 -3.32 -12.50
C GLY A 180 -10.13 -3.19 -13.17
N ALA A 181 -10.17 -2.38 -14.23
CA ALA A 181 -11.35 -1.89 -14.92
C ALA A 181 -12.48 -2.91 -15.05
N VAL A 182 -13.58 -2.61 -14.40
CA VAL A 182 -14.88 -3.07 -14.88
C VAL A 182 -15.18 -2.30 -16.17
N SER A 183 -15.45 -3.03 -17.25
CA SER A 183 -15.79 -2.46 -18.57
C SER A 183 -16.67 -1.23 -18.50
N ASP A 184 -16.46 -0.32 -19.44
CA ASP A 184 -17.08 0.99 -19.72
C ASP A 184 -18.61 1.10 -19.58
N THR A 185 -19.18 0.70 -18.49
CA THR A 185 -20.53 1.10 -18.15
C THR A 185 -20.42 2.22 -17.14
N VAL A 186 -20.88 3.40 -17.51
CA VAL A 186 -21.02 4.58 -16.64
C VAL A 186 -21.66 4.16 -15.33
N ILE A 187 -20.85 4.00 -14.30
CA ILE A 187 -21.34 3.60 -12.97
C ILE A 187 -21.02 4.75 -12.04
N ALA A 188 -22.09 5.31 -11.47
CA ALA A 188 -22.01 6.00 -10.21
C ALA A 188 -21.20 5.14 -9.22
N GLU A 189 -20.26 5.73 -8.52
CA GLU A 189 -19.33 5.15 -7.53
C GLU A 189 -19.43 3.63 -7.36
N PRO A 190 -18.45 2.83 -7.82
CA PRO A 190 -18.53 1.38 -7.65
C PRO A 190 -18.66 1.06 -6.16
N PRO A 191 -19.62 0.22 -5.77
CA PRO A 191 -19.79 -0.16 -4.37
C PRO A 191 -18.53 -0.88 -3.88
N ILE A 192 -18.11 -0.58 -2.66
CA ILE A 192 -17.07 -1.36 -1.99
C ILE A 192 -17.63 -2.75 -1.72
N GLN A 193 -16.96 -3.76 -2.24
CA GLN A 193 -17.29 -5.14 -1.96
C GLN A 193 -16.46 -5.62 -0.76
N THR A 194 -17.12 -6.18 0.22
CA THR A 194 -16.48 -6.70 1.42
C THR A 194 -16.53 -8.22 1.41
N ALA A 195 -15.38 -8.87 1.48
CA ALA A 195 -15.29 -10.31 1.69
C ALA A 195 -15.68 -10.65 3.13
N ALA A 196 -16.60 -11.59 3.31
CA ALA A 196 -16.87 -12.15 4.61
C ALA A 196 -15.67 -12.98 5.09
N ALA A 197 -15.29 -12.85 6.37
CA ALA A 197 -14.26 -13.69 6.94
C ALA A 197 -14.77 -15.15 6.97
N SER A 198 -14.40 -15.93 5.98
CA SER A 198 -14.70 -17.37 5.94
C SER A 198 -13.63 -18.13 6.73
N LEU A 199 -13.56 -17.88 8.03
CA LEU A 199 -12.85 -18.73 8.97
C LEU A 199 -13.84 -19.72 9.56
N ALA A 200 -14.32 -20.63 8.72
CA ALA A 200 -14.84 -21.88 9.22
C ALA A 200 -13.60 -22.75 9.55
N LEU A 201 -13.21 -22.75 10.81
CA LEU A 201 -12.37 -23.78 11.40
C LEU A 201 -13.02 -25.15 11.12
N ARG A 202 -12.39 -25.93 10.30
CA ARG A 202 -12.56 -27.39 10.26
C ARG A 202 -11.27 -28.03 10.71
#